data_57cee4d91ebde7190f81c0b081fe7452
#
_entry.id   57cee4d91ebde7190f81c0b081fe7452
#
_cell.length_a   1.000
_cell.length_b   1.000
_cell.length_c   1.000
_cell.angle_alpha   90.00
_cell.angle_beta   90.00
_cell.angle_gamma   90.00
#
_symmetry.space_group_name_H-M   'P 1'
#
loop_
_entity.id
_entity.type
_entity.pdbx_description
1 polymer ?
#
loop_
_entity_poly.entity_id
_entity_poly.type
_entity_poly.pdbx_seq_one_letter_code
_entity_poly.pdbx_strand_id
1 'polypeptide(L)'
;KAWQGMPSRKDIGTDKWEQTTEYINDNFYFIDMERYTLDSVLKKGAELVKRKGIKCLVIDPFNKVRDLDSNNGDVNVYTLEYLTKIEMFAKKYDVLVIIVAHPTKMYKDSNGKIEEPTMYNIKGGGEWYDASYHGLLVHRDYEKKTTKVKVLKVKFQNLGENGGEAFFTWEPKSGCYIPHSEPIPENTIMPWE
;
A
#
# COMPACT_ATOMS: atom_id res chain seq x y z
N LYS A 1 -7.04 -19.02 14.71
CA LYS A 1 -8.15 -19.53 13.87
C LYS A 1 -7.57 -19.71 12.48
N ALA A 2 -7.46 -20.97 12.00
CA ALA A 2 -7.06 -21.25 10.63
C ALA A 2 -8.10 -20.62 9.70
N TRP A 3 -7.64 -19.88 8.69
CA TRP A 3 -8.51 -19.35 7.64
C TRP A 3 -9.11 -20.55 6.90
N GLN A 4 -10.41 -20.78 7.07
CA GLN A 4 -11.10 -21.82 6.35
C GLN A 4 -11.04 -21.51 4.85
N GLY A 5 -10.41 -22.39 4.09
CA GLY A 5 -10.31 -22.32 2.64
C GLY A 5 -8.93 -22.06 2.05
N MET A 6 -7.91 -21.69 2.84
CA MET A 6 -6.55 -21.66 2.31
C MET A 6 -5.97 -23.08 2.20
N PRO A 7 -5.30 -23.40 1.07
CA PRO A 7 -4.64 -24.70 0.92
C PRO A 7 -3.57 -24.86 2.02
N SER A 8 -3.59 -25.99 2.68
CA SER A 8 -2.57 -26.35 3.65
C SER A 8 -1.31 -26.85 2.92
N ARG A 9 -0.17 -26.95 3.65
CA ARG A 9 1.05 -27.57 3.10
C ARG A 9 0.77 -28.95 2.48
N LYS A 10 -0.16 -29.72 3.05
CA LYS A 10 -0.56 -31.04 2.54
C LYS A 10 -1.29 -30.98 1.20
N ASP A 11 -2.02 -29.88 0.96
CA ASP A 11 -2.82 -29.69 -0.26
C ASP A 11 -1.97 -29.17 -1.44
N ILE A 12 -0.85 -28.47 -1.16
CA ILE A 12 0.01 -27.86 -2.18
C ILE A 12 1.02 -28.87 -2.76
N GLY A 13 1.35 -29.92 -2.02
CA GLY A 13 2.42 -30.86 -2.36
C GLY A 13 3.82 -30.32 -1.98
N THR A 14 4.72 -31.24 -1.66
CA THR A 14 6.05 -30.89 -1.11
C THR A 14 6.88 -30.06 -2.08
N ASP A 15 6.94 -30.46 -3.34
CA ASP A 15 7.78 -29.80 -4.35
C ASP A 15 7.38 -28.36 -4.61
N LYS A 16 6.07 -28.08 -4.73
CA LYS A 16 5.56 -26.71 -4.89
C LYS A 16 5.78 -25.88 -3.65
N TRP A 17 5.66 -26.46 -2.48
CA TRP A 17 5.95 -25.79 -1.22
C TRP A 17 7.40 -25.36 -1.13
N GLU A 18 8.33 -26.26 -1.47
CA GLU A 18 9.78 -25.99 -1.48
C GLU A 18 10.14 -24.90 -2.48
N GLN A 19 9.68 -25.01 -3.73
CA GLN A 19 9.88 -23.97 -4.75
C GLN A 19 9.33 -22.61 -4.33
N THR A 20 8.13 -22.57 -3.73
CA THR A 20 7.53 -21.32 -3.26
C THR A 20 8.32 -20.72 -2.09
N THR A 21 8.81 -21.57 -1.18
CA THR A 21 9.62 -21.16 -0.04
C THR A 21 10.96 -20.59 -0.51
N GLU A 22 11.60 -21.23 -1.47
CA GLU A 22 12.84 -20.75 -2.09
C GLU A 22 12.61 -19.39 -2.77
N TYR A 23 11.56 -19.27 -3.60
CA TYR A 23 11.21 -18.02 -4.23
C TYR A 23 10.99 -16.86 -3.22
N ILE A 24 10.27 -17.13 -2.12
CA ILE A 24 10.04 -16.13 -1.07
C ILE A 24 11.37 -15.75 -0.41
N ASN A 25 12.22 -16.72 -0.06
CA ASN A 25 13.49 -16.45 0.60
C ASN A 25 14.46 -15.67 -0.28
N ASP A 26 14.41 -15.84 -1.59
CA ASP A 26 15.28 -15.15 -2.53
C ASP A 26 14.79 -13.73 -2.87
N ASN A 27 13.49 -13.49 -2.82
CA ASN A 27 12.89 -12.25 -3.33
C ASN A 27 12.31 -11.35 -2.24
N PHE A 28 12.04 -11.85 -1.03
CA PHE A 28 11.42 -11.10 0.06
C PHE A 28 12.29 -11.07 1.30
N TYR A 29 12.51 -9.87 1.82
CA TYR A 29 13.30 -9.63 3.03
C TYR A 29 12.45 -8.91 4.06
N PHE A 30 12.28 -9.50 5.23
CA PHE A 30 11.56 -8.88 6.33
C PHE A 30 12.54 -8.13 7.22
N ILE A 31 12.24 -6.86 7.49
CA ILE A 31 13.01 -6.06 8.43
C ILE A 31 12.40 -6.27 9.81
N ASP A 32 13.12 -6.98 10.66
CA ASP A 32 12.75 -7.22 12.05
C ASP A 32 13.73 -6.50 12.99
N MET A 33 13.20 -5.67 13.91
CA MET A 33 13.97 -4.82 14.82
C MET A 33 13.21 -4.63 16.13
N GLU A 34 13.91 -4.41 17.21
CA GLU A 34 13.31 -4.12 18.52
C GLU A 34 12.53 -2.78 18.51
N ARG A 35 13.05 -1.77 17.81
CA ARG A 35 12.40 -0.45 17.65
C ARG A 35 12.44 0.00 16.19
N TYR A 36 11.29 0.42 15.70
CA TYR A 36 11.12 0.91 14.34
C TYR A 36 11.06 2.44 14.33
N THR A 37 12.17 3.10 13.99
CA THR A 37 12.19 4.50 13.58
C THR A 37 12.37 4.58 12.07
N LEU A 38 11.95 5.70 11.44
CA LEU A 38 12.16 5.85 10.00
C LEU A 38 13.63 5.71 9.63
N ASP A 39 14.51 6.37 10.36
CA ASP A 39 15.96 6.36 10.07
C ASP A 39 16.53 4.94 10.20
N SER A 40 16.09 4.15 11.18
CA SER A 40 16.53 2.75 11.32
C SER A 40 16.02 1.86 10.18
N VAL A 41 14.76 2.05 9.75
CA VAL A 41 14.18 1.32 8.60
C VAL A 41 14.90 1.69 7.31
N LEU A 42 15.12 2.98 7.04
CA LEU A 42 15.82 3.41 5.84
C LEU A 42 17.29 2.96 5.82
N LYS A 43 17.97 2.96 6.97
CA LYS A 43 19.31 2.40 7.10
C LYS A 43 19.35 0.92 6.73
N LYS A 44 18.40 0.14 7.26
CA LYS A 44 18.29 -1.29 6.95
C LYS A 44 17.91 -1.54 5.49
N GLY A 45 16.99 -0.73 4.95
CA GLY A 45 16.66 -0.73 3.52
C GLY A 45 17.87 -0.49 2.64
N ALA A 46 18.72 0.51 2.99
CA ALA A 46 19.96 0.78 2.27
C ALA A 46 20.96 -0.39 2.29
N GLU A 47 21.06 -1.10 3.42
CA GLU A 47 21.87 -2.31 3.51
C GLU A 47 21.33 -3.41 2.57
N LEU A 48 20.00 -3.60 2.52
CA LEU A 48 19.36 -4.58 1.65
C LEU A 48 19.51 -4.22 0.16
N VAL A 49 19.41 -2.94 -0.20
CA VAL A 49 19.70 -2.51 -1.58
C VAL A 49 21.14 -2.89 -1.97
N LYS A 50 22.13 -2.58 -1.13
CA LYS A 50 23.54 -2.83 -1.43
C LYS A 50 23.89 -4.32 -1.45
N ARG A 51 23.31 -5.12 -0.56
CA ARG A 51 23.68 -6.53 -0.39
C ARG A 51 22.82 -7.49 -1.23
N LYS A 52 21.56 -7.14 -1.46
CA LYS A 52 20.55 -8.00 -2.07
C LYS A 52 19.94 -7.43 -3.34
N GLY A 53 20.19 -6.16 -3.62
CA GLY A 53 19.67 -5.50 -4.82
C GLY A 53 18.15 -5.32 -4.80
N ILE A 54 17.52 -5.15 -3.62
CA ILE A 54 16.07 -4.95 -3.56
C ILE A 54 15.68 -3.73 -4.40
N LYS A 55 14.52 -3.80 -5.05
CA LYS A 55 13.95 -2.76 -5.90
C LYS A 55 12.73 -2.09 -5.29
N CYS A 56 12.21 -2.64 -4.20
CA CYS A 56 11.04 -2.11 -3.51
C CYS A 56 11.23 -2.19 -2.00
N LEU A 57 10.88 -1.12 -1.28
CA LEU A 57 10.77 -1.07 0.17
C LEU A 57 9.31 -0.80 0.52
N VAL A 58 8.69 -1.68 1.31
CA VAL A 58 7.31 -1.52 1.79
C VAL A 58 7.33 -1.17 3.27
N ILE A 59 6.62 -0.12 3.65
CA ILE A 59 6.40 0.28 5.04
C ILE A 59 4.91 0.08 5.35
N ASP A 60 4.58 -0.94 6.15
CA ASP A 60 3.22 -1.35 6.50
C ASP A 60 3.07 -1.60 8.02
N PRO A 61 2.37 -0.74 8.72
CA PRO A 61 1.86 0.57 8.33
C PRO A 61 2.76 1.76 8.79
N PHE A 62 2.56 2.92 8.17
CA PHE A 62 3.22 4.19 8.51
C PHE A 62 3.25 4.51 10.01
N ASN A 63 2.12 4.35 10.70
CA ASN A 63 1.98 4.73 12.11
C ASN A 63 2.77 3.84 13.08
N LYS A 64 3.33 2.73 12.64
CA LYS A 64 4.23 1.87 13.45
C LYS A 64 5.70 2.28 13.35
N VAL A 65 6.05 3.08 12.34
CA VAL A 65 7.41 3.56 12.08
C VAL A 65 7.55 5.04 12.43
N ARG A 66 6.63 5.56 13.24
CA ARG A 66 6.60 6.95 13.64
C ARG A 66 7.41 7.19 14.91
N ASP A 67 8.35 8.13 14.86
CA ASP A 67 9.04 8.66 16.05
C ASP A 67 8.21 9.80 16.65
N LEU A 68 7.53 9.53 17.76
CA LEU A 68 6.63 10.49 18.40
C LEU A 68 7.35 11.60 19.17
N ASP A 69 8.63 11.39 19.48
CA ASP A 69 9.44 12.30 20.28
C ASP A 69 10.06 13.43 19.45
N SER A 70 9.95 13.36 18.11
CA SER A 70 10.42 14.40 17.21
C SER A 70 9.33 15.43 16.87
N ASN A 71 9.70 16.71 16.85
CA ASN A 71 8.91 17.84 16.34
C ASN A 71 7.80 18.43 17.23
N ASN A 72 7.97 18.54 18.53
CA ASN A 72 7.05 19.30 19.42
C ASN A 72 5.53 19.05 19.20
N GLY A 73 5.17 17.90 18.62
CA GLY A 73 3.78 17.49 18.41
C GLY A 73 3.09 17.98 17.15
N ASP A 74 3.74 18.77 16.27
CA ASP A 74 3.14 19.13 14.98
C ASP A 74 3.21 17.96 13.99
N VAL A 75 2.02 17.42 13.71
CA VAL A 75 1.87 16.24 12.83
C VAL A 75 2.19 16.56 11.39
N ASN A 76 1.90 17.77 10.91
CA ASN A 76 2.11 18.14 9.52
C ASN A 76 3.60 18.29 9.23
N VAL A 77 4.32 19.01 10.10
CA VAL A 77 5.79 19.15 10.00
C VAL A 77 6.44 17.78 10.03
N TYR A 78 6.05 16.92 10.99
CA TYR A 78 6.57 15.56 11.08
C TYR A 78 6.29 14.76 9.78
N THR A 79 5.08 14.84 9.24
CA THR A 79 4.70 14.11 8.04
C THR A 79 5.50 14.58 6.83
N LEU A 80 5.71 15.89 6.68
CA LEU A 80 6.51 16.47 5.60
C LEU A 80 7.97 15.99 5.67
N GLU A 81 8.60 16.04 6.85
CA GLU A 81 9.97 15.55 7.03
C GLU A 81 10.09 14.05 6.76
N TYR A 82 9.11 13.27 7.22
CA TYR A 82 9.04 11.83 6.97
C TYR A 82 9.00 11.52 5.48
N LEU A 83 8.09 12.16 4.74
CA LEU A 83 7.94 11.95 3.30
C LEU A 83 9.15 12.46 2.51
N THR A 84 9.76 13.58 2.94
CA THR A 84 10.99 14.10 2.33
C THR A 84 12.14 13.12 2.47
N LYS A 85 12.34 12.53 3.66
CA LYS A 85 13.39 11.50 3.87
C LYS A 85 13.18 10.28 2.97
N ILE A 86 11.93 9.85 2.82
CA ILE A 86 11.59 8.72 1.95
C ILE A 86 11.85 9.04 0.48
N GLU A 87 11.46 10.23 0.01
CA GLU A 87 11.71 10.65 -1.36
C GLU A 87 13.22 10.71 -1.65
N MET A 88 14.01 11.28 -0.74
CA MET A 88 15.47 11.28 -0.86
C MET A 88 16.04 9.87 -0.90
N PHE A 89 15.53 8.96 -0.08
CA PHE A 89 15.95 7.56 -0.07
C PHE A 89 15.63 6.88 -1.41
N ALA A 90 14.40 7.01 -1.89
CA ALA A 90 13.95 6.43 -3.14
C ALA A 90 14.82 6.90 -4.33
N LYS A 91 15.06 8.20 -4.43
CA LYS A 91 15.94 8.79 -5.46
C LYS A 91 17.39 8.32 -5.35
N LYS A 92 17.95 8.30 -4.13
CA LYS A 92 19.35 7.93 -3.89
C LYS A 92 19.66 6.49 -4.27
N TYR A 93 18.71 5.59 -4.01
CA TYR A 93 18.93 4.15 -4.18
C TYR A 93 18.22 3.57 -5.41
N ASP A 94 17.51 4.40 -6.17
CA ASP A 94 16.70 3.99 -7.32
C ASP A 94 15.77 2.82 -6.99
N VAL A 95 14.94 3.01 -5.96
CA VAL A 95 13.98 2.02 -5.46
C VAL A 95 12.59 2.60 -5.34
N LEU A 96 11.60 1.77 -5.57
CA LEU A 96 10.21 2.08 -5.24
C LEU A 96 10.02 2.03 -3.72
N VAL A 97 9.38 3.05 -3.12
CA VAL A 97 8.94 2.98 -1.73
C VAL A 97 7.43 3.02 -1.69
N ILE A 98 6.83 1.99 -1.09
CA ILE A 98 5.38 1.89 -0.87
C ILE A 98 5.11 2.11 0.62
N ILE A 99 4.21 3.04 0.93
CA ILE A 99 3.79 3.33 2.29
C ILE A 99 2.32 2.97 2.42
N VAL A 100 2.00 2.09 3.35
CA VAL A 100 0.62 1.77 3.71
C VAL A 100 0.19 2.69 4.86
N ALA A 101 -0.83 3.49 4.61
CA ALA A 101 -1.39 4.42 5.59
C ALA A 101 -2.91 4.20 5.72
N HIS A 102 -3.39 4.28 6.95
CA HIS A 102 -4.83 4.17 7.22
C HIS A 102 -5.46 5.56 7.33
N PRO A 103 -6.67 5.74 6.78
CA PRO A 103 -7.41 6.99 6.99
C PRO A 103 -7.74 7.18 8.47
N THR A 104 -7.91 8.41 8.88
CA THR A 104 -8.46 8.76 10.18
C THR A 104 -9.89 8.24 10.29
N LYS A 105 -10.45 8.24 11.52
CA LYS A 105 -11.83 7.78 11.72
C LYS A 105 -12.79 8.58 10.85
N MET A 106 -13.46 7.89 9.92
CA MET A 106 -14.48 8.47 9.07
C MET A 106 -15.83 8.45 9.76
N TYR A 107 -16.60 9.52 9.61
CA TYR A 107 -17.96 9.62 10.16
C TYR A 107 -18.99 9.37 9.05
N LYS A 108 -20.15 8.86 9.46
CA LYS A 108 -21.30 8.74 8.56
C LYS A 108 -21.89 10.11 8.30
N ASP A 109 -22.30 10.37 7.07
CA ASP A 109 -23.09 11.52 6.70
C ASP A 109 -24.53 11.44 7.26
N SER A 110 -25.35 12.45 6.96
CA SER A 110 -26.77 12.49 7.38
C SER A 110 -27.61 11.33 6.84
N ASN A 111 -27.14 10.67 5.78
CA ASN A 111 -27.80 9.51 5.16
C ASN A 111 -27.25 8.18 5.67
N GLY A 112 -26.34 8.20 6.66
CA GLY A 112 -25.71 7.02 7.22
C GLY A 112 -24.60 6.41 6.36
N LYS A 113 -24.18 7.08 5.28
CA LYS A 113 -23.14 6.62 4.36
C LYS A 113 -21.79 7.20 4.81
N ILE A 114 -20.75 6.37 4.77
CA ILE A 114 -19.36 6.81 4.93
C ILE A 114 -18.83 7.22 3.57
N GLU A 115 -18.33 8.44 3.46
CA GLU A 115 -17.67 8.90 2.24
C GLU A 115 -16.43 8.06 1.93
N GLU A 116 -16.09 7.99 0.66
CA GLU A 116 -14.89 7.29 0.24
C GLU A 116 -13.66 8.07 0.69
N PRO A 117 -12.70 7.41 1.40
CA PRO A 117 -11.53 8.12 1.88
C PRO A 117 -10.63 8.60 0.74
N THR A 118 -10.01 9.74 0.97
CA THR A 118 -9.00 10.34 0.09
C THR A 118 -7.66 10.40 0.81
N MET A 119 -6.61 10.86 0.14
CA MET A 119 -5.30 11.06 0.78
C MET A 119 -5.35 12.12 1.89
N TYR A 120 -6.28 13.08 1.81
CA TYR A 120 -6.49 14.11 2.84
C TYR A 120 -7.05 13.54 4.16
N ASN A 121 -7.62 12.35 4.13
CA ASN A 121 -8.13 11.67 5.33
C ASN A 121 -7.04 10.92 6.10
N ILE A 122 -5.82 10.86 5.61
CA ILE A 122 -4.68 10.35 6.36
C ILE A 122 -4.25 11.41 7.37
N LYS A 123 -3.79 11.02 8.55
CA LYS A 123 -3.28 11.97 9.54
C LYS A 123 -2.04 12.69 9.00
N GLY A 124 -2.08 14.03 8.91
CA GLY A 124 -1.12 14.85 8.18
C GLY A 124 -1.52 15.09 6.72
N GLY A 125 -2.79 14.99 6.42
CA GLY A 125 -3.54 14.98 5.17
C GLY A 125 -2.94 15.63 3.94
N GLY A 126 -2.80 16.96 3.94
CA GLY A 126 -2.30 17.73 2.80
C GLY A 126 -0.91 17.28 2.35
N GLU A 127 -0.02 17.03 3.31
CA GLU A 127 1.37 16.63 3.06
C GLU A 127 1.46 15.31 2.28
N TRP A 128 0.55 14.37 2.56
CA TRP A 128 0.48 13.11 1.82
C TRP A 128 0.16 13.33 0.36
N TYR A 129 -0.83 14.21 0.11
CA TYR A 129 -1.19 14.51 -1.27
C TYR A 129 -0.05 15.22 -1.99
N ASP A 130 0.57 16.22 -1.37
CA ASP A 130 1.59 17.05 -2.02
C ASP A 130 2.88 16.30 -2.31
N ALA A 131 3.39 15.54 -1.35
CA ALA A 131 4.68 14.86 -1.45
C ALA A 131 4.63 13.56 -2.25
N SER A 132 3.48 12.86 -2.32
CA SER A 132 3.43 11.57 -3.01
C SER A 132 3.41 11.71 -4.53
N TYR A 133 4.07 10.78 -5.22
CA TYR A 133 4.03 10.67 -6.68
C TYR A 133 2.77 9.94 -7.14
N HIS A 134 2.36 8.93 -6.41
CA HIS A 134 1.15 8.14 -6.68
C HIS A 134 0.38 7.92 -5.39
N GLY A 135 -0.94 7.96 -5.48
CA GLY A 135 -1.84 7.61 -4.39
C GLY A 135 -2.84 6.56 -4.87
N LEU A 136 -2.94 5.47 -4.13
CA LEU A 136 -3.91 4.41 -4.40
C LEU A 136 -4.80 4.22 -3.17
N LEU A 137 -6.09 4.12 -3.41
CA LEU A 137 -7.06 3.68 -2.42
C LEU A 137 -7.37 2.21 -2.64
N VAL A 138 -7.30 1.42 -1.58
CA VAL A 138 -7.82 0.05 -1.56
C VAL A 138 -9.00 0.03 -0.58
N HIS A 139 -10.20 -0.12 -1.11
CA HIS A 139 -11.43 -0.10 -0.33
C HIS A 139 -12.20 -1.41 -0.50
N ARG A 140 -12.55 -2.06 0.63
CA ARG A 140 -13.32 -3.29 0.62
C ARG A 140 -14.78 -3.00 0.97
N ASP A 141 -15.66 -3.33 0.04
CA ASP A 141 -17.10 -3.39 0.26
C ASP A 141 -17.48 -4.78 0.76
N TYR A 142 -17.88 -4.86 2.03
CA TYR A 142 -18.25 -6.15 2.66
C TYR A 142 -19.63 -6.66 2.23
N GLU A 143 -20.53 -5.76 1.83
CA GLU A 143 -21.88 -6.13 1.37
C GLU A 143 -21.81 -6.75 -0.02
N LYS A 144 -21.10 -6.09 -0.93
CA LYS A 144 -20.88 -6.57 -2.29
C LYS A 144 -19.77 -7.62 -2.41
N LYS A 145 -18.99 -7.85 -1.34
CA LYS A 145 -17.82 -8.74 -1.31
C LYS A 145 -16.77 -8.38 -2.37
N THR A 146 -16.70 -7.11 -2.76
CA THR A 146 -15.74 -6.60 -3.74
C THR A 146 -14.67 -5.76 -3.07
N THR A 147 -13.51 -5.66 -3.71
CA THR A 147 -12.43 -4.76 -3.33
C THR A 147 -12.17 -3.83 -4.51
N LYS A 148 -12.33 -2.54 -4.27
CA LYS A 148 -12.02 -1.49 -5.23
C LYS A 148 -10.61 -0.99 -5.03
N VAL A 149 -9.85 -0.86 -6.10
CA VAL A 149 -8.59 -0.13 -6.16
C VAL A 149 -8.84 1.10 -7.01
N LYS A 150 -8.57 2.29 -6.46
CA LYS A 150 -8.78 3.56 -7.14
C LYS A 150 -7.49 4.37 -7.16
N VAL A 151 -7.19 4.97 -8.30
CA VAL A 151 -6.09 5.91 -8.45
C VAL A 151 -6.51 7.27 -7.92
N LEU A 152 -5.98 7.66 -6.75
CA LEU A 152 -6.27 8.96 -6.13
C LEU A 152 -5.36 10.08 -6.66
N LYS A 153 -4.14 9.73 -7.06
CA LYS A 153 -3.15 10.67 -7.56
C LYS A 153 -2.16 10.01 -8.52
N VAL A 154 -1.90 10.69 -9.62
CA VAL A 154 -0.73 10.50 -10.47
C VAL A 154 -0.08 11.89 -10.65
N LYS A 155 1.18 12.04 -10.24
CA LYS A 155 1.89 13.33 -10.29
C LYS A 155 2.16 13.78 -11.72
N PHE A 156 2.49 12.84 -12.60
CA PHE A 156 2.82 13.12 -14.00
C PHE A 156 1.72 12.55 -14.90
N GLN A 157 0.95 13.41 -15.54
CA GLN A 157 -0.21 13.05 -16.35
C GLN A 157 0.11 12.11 -17.53
N ASN A 158 1.34 12.15 -18.03
CA ASN A 158 1.80 11.22 -19.08
C ASN A 158 1.99 9.77 -18.60
N LEU A 159 1.93 9.51 -17.30
CA LEU A 159 2.05 8.18 -16.70
C LEU A 159 0.71 7.54 -16.34
N GLY A 160 -0.39 8.28 -16.42
CA GLY A 160 -1.73 7.78 -16.09
C GLY A 160 -2.69 8.90 -15.69
N GLU A 161 -3.92 8.52 -15.42
CA GLU A 161 -4.99 9.43 -15.05
C GLU A 161 -5.45 9.21 -13.60
N ASN A 162 -5.87 10.31 -12.96
CA ASN A 162 -6.51 10.26 -11.65
C ASN A 162 -7.95 9.73 -11.82
N GLY A 163 -8.45 9.00 -10.83
CA GLY A 163 -9.83 8.54 -10.77
C GLY A 163 -10.09 7.17 -11.39
N GLY A 164 -9.11 6.57 -12.09
CA GLY A 164 -9.25 5.20 -12.60
C GLY A 164 -9.55 4.21 -11.49
N GLU A 165 -10.50 3.29 -11.73
CA GLU A 165 -10.96 2.30 -10.75
C GLU A 165 -10.88 0.89 -11.32
N ALA A 166 -10.50 -0.07 -10.46
CA ALA A 166 -10.54 -1.49 -10.78
C ALA A 166 -11.19 -2.25 -9.61
N PHE A 167 -12.00 -3.24 -9.94
CA PHE A 167 -12.74 -4.04 -8.97
C PHE A 167 -12.23 -5.47 -8.96
N PHE A 168 -12.15 -6.03 -7.77
CA PHE A 168 -11.65 -7.37 -7.54
C PHE A 168 -12.56 -8.13 -6.57
N THR A 169 -12.62 -9.44 -6.71
CA THR A 169 -13.24 -10.35 -5.76
C THR A 169 -12.14 -11.20 -5.11
N TRP A 170 -12.19 -11.31 -3.79
CA TRP A 170 -11.30 -12.22 -3.07
C TRP A 170 -11.77 -13.65 -3.22
N GLU A 171 -10.91 -14.52 -3.72
CA GLU A 171 -11.14 -15.95 -3.79
C GLU A 171 -10.42 -16.68 -2.63
N PRO A 172 -11.16 -17.19 -1.64
CA PRO A 172 -10.53 -17.81 -0.46
C PRO A 172 -9.72 -19.08 -0.76
N LYS A 173 -10.08 -19.82 -1.81
CA LYS A 173 -9.42 -21.09 -2.15
C LYS A 173 -8.01 -20.88 -2.68
N SER A 174 -7.84 -19.91 -3.57
CA SER A 174 -6.52 -19.57 -4.14
C SER A 174 -5.76 -18.54 -3.30
N GLY A 175 -6.45 -17.80 -2.41
CA GLY A 175 -5.87 -16.66 -1.71
C GLY A 175 -5.54 -15.48 -2.63
N CYS A 176 -6.21 -15.38 -3.77
CA CYS A 176 -5.97 -14.36 -4.78
C CYS A 176 -7.14 -13.39 -4.93
N TYR A 177 -6.82 -12.18 -5.38
CA TYR A 177 -7.81 -11.26 -5.91
C TYR A 177 -7.98 -11.52 -7.40
N ILE A 178 -9.19 -11.86 -7.83
CA ILE A 178 -9.55 -12.02 -9.24
C ILE A 178 -10.30 -10.78 -9.74
N PRO A 179 -10.08 -10.32 -10.98
CA PRO A 179 -10.84 -9.21 -11.54
C PRO A 179 -12.33 -9.46 -11.40
N HIS A 180 -13.06 -8.47 -10.90
CA HIS A 180 -14.51 -8.52 -10.81
C HIS A 180 -15.07 -7.92 -12.09
N SER A 181 -15.70 -8.75 -12.92
CA SER A 181 -16.36 -8.30 -14.15
C SER A 181 -17.75 -7.73 -13.81
N GLU A 182 -17.81 -6.52 -13.26
CA GLU A 182 -19.04 -5.73 -13.44
C GLU A 182 -19.05 -5.26 -14.90
N PRO A 183 -20.24 -5.26 -15.56
CA PRO A 183 -20.31 -4.68 -16.89
C PRO A 183 -19.85 -3.22 -16.81
N ILE A 184 -18.86 -2.88 -17.62
CA ILE A 184 -18.38 -1.49 -17.77
C ILE A 184 -19.63 -0.68 -18.15
N PRO A 185 -20.00 0.39 -17.42
CA PRO A 185 -21.11 1.24 -17.81
C PRO A 185 -20.92 1.68 -19.28
N GLU A 186 -21.96 1.58 -20.10
CA GLU A 186 -21.92 1.86 -21.55
C GLU A 186 -21.35 3.25 -21.93
N ASN A 187 -21.18 4.15 -20.95
CA ASN A 187 -20.66 5.49 -21.14
C ASN A 187 -19.22 5.69 -20.63
N THR A 188 -18.49 4.63 -20.36
CA THR A 188 -17.08 4.76 -19.97
C THR A 188 -16.23 4.98 -21.21
N ILE A 189 -15.81 6.22 -21.46
CA ILE A 189 -14.80 6.54 -22.49
C ILE A 189 -13.51 5.85 -22.07
N MET A 190 -13.05 4.91 -22.88
CA MET A 190 -11.78 4.23 -22.63
C MET A 190 -10.64 5.20 -22.95
N PRO A 191 -9.58 5.28 -22.10
CA PRO A 191 -8.49 6.27 -22.24
C PRO A 191 -7.69 6.16 -23.56
N TRP A 192 -7.98 5.15 -24.40
CA TRP A 192 -7.31 4.89 -25.68
C TRP A 192 -8.23 5.10 -26.91
N GLU A 193 -9.45 5.55 -26.74
CA GLU A 193 -10.33 6.05 -27.81
C GLU A 193 -10.24 7.57 -27.95
#